data_e23aea8ca5e5818e233905e3ac33f56f
#
_entry.id   e23aea8ca5e5818e233905e3ac33f56f
#
_cell.length_a   1.000
_cell.length_b   1.000
_cell.length_c   1.000
_cell.angle_alpha   90.00
_cell.angle_beta   90.00
_cell.angle_gamma   90.00
#
_symmetry.space_group_name_H-M   'P 1'
#
loop_
_entity.id
_entity.type
_entity.pdbx_description
1 polymer ?
#
loop_
_entity_poly.entity_id
_entity_poly.type
_entity_poly.pdbx_seq_one_letter_code
_entity_poly.pdbx_strand_id
1 'polypeptide(L)'
;MNSEVNIMSKKSTIRTLVDRNVERHLVKEFLMNNTKGAGFGSLQFERVLNRQTNTPQDIITVNADRPGMVIGSKGKIIKELQRRLNEEFSLLQPKLMVEEIDNPTLNAQVQAEKIASAMERGWYYRRAGASAAMNIMDAGARG
;
A
#
# COMPACT_ATOMS: atom_id res chain seq x y z
N MET A 1 -20.61 -46.44 -6.02
CA MET A 1 -19.92 -45.78 -4.90
C MET A 1 -18.68 -45.12 -5.46
N ASN A 2 -18.80 -43.87 -5.85
CA ASN A 2 -17.70 -43.12 -6.46
C ASN A 2 -16.90 -42.46 -5.37
N SER A 3 -15.74 -43.02 -5.08
CA SER A 3 -14.71 -42.35 -4.32
C SER A 3 -14.09 -41.24 -5.21
N GLU A 4 -14.63 -40.06 -5.15
CA GLU A 4 -13.95 -38.87 -5.65
C GLU A 4 -12.69 -38.68 -4.83
N VAL A 5 -11.59 -39.13 -5.39
CA VAL A 5 -10.25 -38.87 -4.90
C VAL A 5 -10.06 -37.35 -5.04
N ASN A 6 -10.26 -36.63 -3.95
CA ASN A 6 -9.97 -35.24 -3.82
C ASN A 6 -8.44 -35.05 -3.96
N ILE A 7 -7.98 -34.98 -5.21
CA ILE A 7 -6.62 -34.59 -5.53
C ILE A 7 -6.56 -33.07 -5.33
N MET A 8 -6.54 -32.64 -4.06
CA MET A 8 -6.03 -31.33 -3.71
C MET A 8 -4.54 -31.34 -4.07
N SER A 9 -4.26 -30.96 -5.31
CA SER A 9 -2.92 -30.66 -5.77
C SER A 9 -2.30 -29.72 -4.74
N LYS A 10 -1.38 -30.23 -3.92
CA LYS A 10 -0.58 -29.42 -3.01
C LYS A 10 0.16 -28.43 -3.90
N LYS A 11 -0.32 -27.18 -3.94
CA LYS A 11 0.40 -26.10 -4.62
C LYS A 11 1.84 -26.12 -4.14
N SER A 12 2.82 -26.14 -5.05
CA SER A 12 4.22 -26.09 -4.64
C SER A 12 4.46 -24.85 -3.80
N THR A 13 5.37 -24.91 -2.85
CA THR A 13 5.73 -23.79 -1.97
C THR A 13 6.08 -22.55 -2.78
N ILE A 14 6.76 -22.73 -3.92
CA ILE A 14 7.11 -21.63 -4.84
C ILE A 14 5.84 -20.95 -5.38
N ARG A 15 4.86 -21.73 -5.84
CA ARG A 15 3.62 -21.18 -6.39
C ARG A 15 2.80 -20.45 -5.33
N THR A 16 2.78 -20.96 -4.12
CA THR A 16 2.12 -20.28 -2.99
C THR A 16 2.79 -18.94 -2.66
N LEU A 17 4.12 -18.86 -2.73
CA LEU A 17 4.86 -17.62 -2.52
C LEU A 17 4.61 -16.61 -3.63
N VAL A 18 4.57 -17.06 -4.89
CA VAL A 18 4.26 -16.22 -6.04
C VAL A 18 2.84 -15.66 -5.92
N ASP A 19 1.84 -16.52 -5.70
CA ASP A 19 0.43 -16.10 -5.54
C ASP A 19 0.29 -15.05 -4.43
N ARG A 20 0.95 -15.24 -3.30
CA ARG A 20 0.95 -14.29 -2.17
C ARG A 20 1.59 -12.95 -2.54
N ASN A 21 2.70 -12.97 -3.27
CA ASN A 21 3.38 -11.73 -3.67
C ASN A 21 2.57 -10.98 -4.73
N VAL A 22 1.91 -11.67 -5.65
CA VAL A 22 0.99 -11.07 -6.60
C VAL A 22 -0.17 -10.39 -5.87
N GLU A 23 -0.79 -11.07 -4.90
CA GLU A 23 -1.88 -10.49 -4.10
C GLU A 23 -1.43 -9.23 -3.36
N ARG A 24 -0.26 -9.26 -2.71
CA ARG A 24 0.33 -8.09 -2.07
C ARG A 24 0.55 -6.92 -3.02
N HIS A 25 1.00 -7.22 -4.24
CA HIS A 25 1.21 -6.21 -5.27
C HIS A 25 -0.11 -5.57 -5.72
N LEU A 26 -1.14 -6.38 -5.94
CA LEU A 26 -2.47 -5.90 -6.30
C LEU A 26 -3.09 -5.03 -5.20
N VAL A 27 -2.95 -5.43 -3.94
CA VAL A 27 -3.39 -4.61 -2.79
C VAL A 27 -2.64 -3.28 -2.74
N LYS A 28 -1.32 -3.29 -3.02
CA LYS A 28 -0.52 -2.06 -3.10
C LYS A 28 -1.04 -1.13 -4.19
N GLU A 29 -1.28 -1.63 -5.40
CA GLU A 29 -1.82 -0.83 -6.51
C GLU A 29 -3.21 -0.29 -6.19
N PHE A 30 -4.07 -1.11 -5.61
CA PHE A 30 -5.41 -0.70 -5.18
C PHE A 30 -5.34 0.47 -4.19
N LEU A 31 -4.50 0.37 -3.15
CA LEU A 31 -4.33 1.44 -2.16
C LEU A 31 -3.72 2.68 -2.77
N MET A 32 -2.67 2.57 -3.58
CA MET A 32 -2.07 3.71 -4.28
C MET A 32 -3.08 4.47 -5.13
N ASN A 33 -3.92 3.77 -5.86
CA ASN A 33 -4.93 4.39 -6.72
C ASN A 33 -6.04 5.10 -5.93
N ASN A 34 -6.39 4.58 -4.75
CA ASN A 34 -7.44 5.17 -3.91
C ASN A 34 -6.92 6.24 -2.93
N THR A 35 -5.59 6.37 -2.75
CA THR A 35 -4.97 7.35 -1.85
C THR A 35 -4.13 8.39 -2.59
N LYS A 36 -4.45 8.66 -3.85
CA LYS A 36 -3.77 9.69 -4.66
C LYS A 36 -3.80 11.04 -3.95
N GLY A 37 -2.65 11.72 -3.93
CA GLY A 37 -2.48 13.00 -3.25
C GLY A 37 -2.16 12.92 -1.76
N ALA A 38 -2.28 11.76 -1.13
CA ALA A 38 -1.88 11.56 0.26
C ALA A 38 -0.36 11.36 0.44
N GLY A 39 0.38 11.21 -0.66
CA GLY A 39 1.81 10.92 -0.62
C GLY A 39 2.08 9.50 -0.11
N PHE A 40 1.60 8.51 -0.85
CA PHE A 40 1.83 7.10 -0.53
C PHE A 40 3.33 6.78 -0.58
N GLY A 41 3.88 6.24 0.49
CA GLY A 41 5.30 5.92 0.58
C GLY A 41 5.59 4.44 0.47
N SER A 42 5.06 3.66 1.39
CA SER A 42 5.29 2.22 1.44
C SER A 42 4.12 1.47 2.06
N LEU A 43 4.12 0.16 1.87
CA LEU A 43 3.14 -0.74 2.43
C LEU A 43 3.84 -1.89 3.15
N GLN A 44 3.40 -2.16 4.37
CA GLN A 44 3.87 -3.30 5.14
C GLN A 44 2.72 -4.27 5.36
N PHE A 45 3.01 -5.57 5.22
CA PHE A 45 2.06 -6.64 5.47
C PHE A 45 2.54 -7.50 6.62
N GLU A 46 1.73 -7.60 7.64
CA GLU A 46 1.99 -8.47 8.77
C GLU A 46 0.81 -9.42 8.99
N ARG A 47 1.08 -10.68 9.26
CA ARG A 47 0.07 -11.64 9.68
C ARG A 47 0.26 -11.92 11.16
N VAL A 48 -0.73 -11.54 11.95
CA VAL A 48 -0.71 -11.65 13.41
C VAL A 48 -1.89 -12.50 13.87
N LEU A 49 -1.68 -13.29 14.91
CA LEU A 49 -2.79 -13.95 15.60
C LEU A 49 -3.47 -12.95 16.54
N ASN A 50 -4.74 -12.70 16.29
CA ASN A 50 -5.53 -11.88 17.19
C ASN A 50 -5.66 -12.59 18.54
N ARG A 51 -5.16 -11.96 19.61
CA ARG A 51 -5.13 -12.56 20.95
C ARG A 51 -6.52 -12.80 21.54
N GLN A 52 -7.52 -12.07 21.09
CA GLN A 52 -8.89 -12.18 21.62
C GLN A 52 -9.70 -13.31 20.95
N THR A 53 -9.55 -13.46 19.63
CA THR A 53 -10.32 -14.41 18.81
C THR A 53 -9.50 -15.65 18.42
N ASN A 54 -8.19 -15.64 18.68
CA ASN A 54 -7.23 -16.66 18.25
C ASN A 54 -7.29 -16.98 16.75
N THR A 55 -7.72 -16.01 15.94
CA THR A 55 -7.81 -16.10 14.48
C THR A 55 -6.67 -15.32 13.84
N PRO A 56 -6.11 -15.80 12.71
CA PRO A 56 -5.12 -15.04 11.97
C PRO A 56 -5.76 -13.79 11.36
N GLN A 57 -5.08 -12.66 11.51
CA GLN A 57 -5.49 -11.36 11.00
C GLN A 57 -4.36 -10.76 10.16
N ASP A 58 -4.69 -10.25 8.98
CA ASP A 58 -3.73 -9.53 8.13
C ASP A 58 -3.77 -8.04 8.48
N ILE A 59 -2.65 -7.53 8.99
CA ILE A 59 -2.47 -6.11 9.27
C ILE A 59 -1.74 -5.50 8.08
N ILE A 60 -2.32 -4.46 7.52
CA ILE A 60 -1.79 -3.71 6.40
C ILE A 60 -1.48 -2.30 6.89
N THR A 61 -0.20 -1.96 7.01
CA THR A 61 0.24 -0.62 7.42
C THR A 61 0.64 0.18 6.19
N VAL A 62 -0.03 1.30 5.98
CA VAL A 62 0.22 2.28 4.92
C VAL A 62 1.03 3.43 5.51
N ASN A 63 2.24 3.65 5.00
CA ASN A 63 3.04 4.82 5.35
C ASN A 63 2.75 5.94 4.34
N ALA A 64 2.24 7.06 4.81
CA ALA A 64 1.83 8.19 3.98
C ALA A 64 2.38 9.52 4.50
N ASP A 65 2.64 10.46 3.58
CA ASP A 65 3.05 11.85 3.90
C ASP A 65 1.91 12.61 4.62
N ARG A 66 0.67 12.32 4.24
CA ARG A 66 -0.54 12.96 4.80
C ARG A 66 -1.55 11.91 5.27
N PRO A 67 -1.34 11.31 6.44
CA PRO A 67 -2.20 10.23 6.95
C PRO A 67 -3.67 10.66 7.08
N GLY A 68 -3.93 11.91 7.40
CA GLY A 68 -5.29 12.45 7.49
C GLY A 68 -6.11 12.34 6.21
N MET A 69 -5.48 12.37 5.04
CA MET A 69 -6.16 12.17 3.75
C MET A 69 -6.55 10.71 3.51
N VAL A 70 -5.76 9.77 4.01
CA VAL A 70 -6.06 8.33 3.92
C VAL A 70 -7.16 7.95 4.92
N ILE A 71 -7.12 8.52 6.12
CA ILE A 71 -8.12 8.27 7.16
C ILE A 71 -9.47 8.90 6.77
N GLY A 72 -9.42 10.14 6.26
CA GLY A 72 -10.59 10.90 5.86
C GLY A 72 -11.40 11.43 7.04
N SER A 73 -12.45 12.20 6.73
CA SER A 73 -13.34 12.78 7.74
C SER A 73 -14.01 11.69 8.58
N LYS A 74 -13.78 11.72 9.89
CA LYS A 74 -14.32 10.74 10.86
C LYS A 74 -13.97 9.28 10.53
N GLY A 75 -12.88 9.04 9.80
CA GLY A 75 -12.46 7.70 9.40
C GLY A 75 -13.33 7.04 8.31
N LYS A 76 -14.06 7.80 7.54
CA LYS A 76 -14.94 7.25 6.48
C LYS A 76 -14.15 6.57 5.37
N ILE A 77 -13.05 7.20 4.93
CA ILE A 77 -12.23 6.68 3.81
C ILE A 77 -11.55 5.38 4.22
N ILE A 78 -10.91 5.34 5.39
CA ILE A 78 -10.23 4.13 5.85
C ILE A 78 -11.19 2.96 6.06
N LYS A 79 -12.40 3.20 6.58
CA LYS A 79 -13.42 2.17 6.74
C LYS A 79 -13.91 1.62 5.40
N GLU A 80 -14.11 2.49 4.43
CA GLU A 80 -14.51 2.09 3.07
C GLU A 80 -13.40 1.30 2.37
N LEU A 81 -12.14 1.75 2.47
CA LEU A 81 -11.00 1.02 1.96
C LEU A 81 -10.88 -0.37 2.60
N GLN A 82 -11.05 -0.46 3.92
CA GLN A 82 -10.99 -1.73 4.63
C GLN A 82 -12.13 -2.67 4.21
N ARG A 83 -13.35 -2.15 3.99
CA ARG A 83 -14.49 -2.93 3.49
C ARG A 83 -14.18 -3.50 2.11
N ARG A 84 -13.70 -2.66 1.19
CA ARG A 84 -13.34 -3.08 -0.17
C ARG A 84 -12.18 -4.07 -0.19
N LEU A 85 -11.17 -3.90 0.66
CA LEU A 85 -10.08 -4.87 0.82
C LEU A 85 -10.60 -6.25 1.24
N ASN A 86 -11.60 -6.30 2.11
CA ASN A 86 -12.20 -7.55 2.55
C ASN A 86 -13.08 -8.21 1.48
N GLU A 87 -13.66 -7.42 0.56
CA GLU A 87 -14.54 -7.92 -0.50
C GLU A 87 -13.77 -8.31 -1.76
N GLU A 88 -12.75 -7.55 -2.13
CA GLU A 88 -12.03 -7.72 -3.40
C GLU A 88 -10.81 -8.66 -3.31
N PHE A 89 -10.27 -8.88 -2.11
CA PHE A 89 -9.04 -9.67 -1.90
C PHE A 89 -9.26 -10.81 -0.91
N SER A 90 -8.48 -11.90 -1.08
CA SER A 90 -8.55 -13.09 -0.21
C SER A 90 -7.81 -12.92 1.11
N LEU A 91 -7.89 -11.75 1.72
CA LEU A 91 -7.22 -11.41 2.97
C LEU A 91 -8.01 -11.93 4.19
N LEU A 92 -7.27 -12.30 5.23
CA LEU A 92 -7.85 -12.78 6.49
C LEU A 92 -8.13 -11.61 7.43
N GLN A 93 -9.38 -11.18 7.54
CA GLN A 93 -9.83 -10.08 8.40
C GLN A 93 -8.90 -8.85 8.30
N PRO A 94 -8.76 -8.23 7.11
CA PRO A 94 -7.79 -7.19 6.89
C PRO A 94 -8.04 -6.00 7.82
N LYS A 95 -7.00 -5.57 8.53
CA LYS A 95 -6.99 -4.35 9.33
C LYS A 95 -6.05 -3.35 8.68
N LEU A 96 -6.60 -2.22 8.27
CA LEU A 96 -5.81 -1.14 7.69
C LEU A 96 -5.34 -0.19 8.79
N MET A 97 -4.04 0.04 8.85
CA MET A 97 -3.39 1.03 9.71
C MET A 97 -2.69 2.06 8.85
N VAL A 98 -2.60 3.30 9.33
CA VAL A 98 -1.91 4.38 8.63
C VAL A 98 -0.88 4.98 9.56
N GLU A 99 0.34 5.10 9.07
CA GLU A 99 1.47 5.72 9.77
C GLU A 99 2.02 6.89 8.96
N GLU A 100 2.57 7.87 9.64
CA GLU A 100 3.22 9.01 9.01
C GLU A 100 4.66 8.68 8.64
N ILE A 101 5.14 9.25 7.54
CA ILE A 101 6.52 9.10 7.09
C ILE A 101 7.36 10.20 7.74
N ASP A 102 8.43 9.82 8.45
CA ASP A 102 9.33 10.78 9.11
C ASP A 102 9.94 11.79 8.13
N ASN A 103 10.42 11.32 6.98
CA ASN A 103 11.06 12.15 5.95
C ASN A 103 10.46 11.91 4.57
N PRO A 104 9.29 12.52 4.27
CA PRO A 104 8.62 12.30 2.99
C PRO A 104 9.42 12.82 1.79
N THR A 105 10.30 13.81 1.99
CA THR A 105 11.15 14.36 0.93
C THR A 105 12.23 13.36 0.48
N LEU A 106 12.69 12.49 1.35
CA LEU A 106 13.66 11.44 1.03
C LEU A 106 13.01 10.14 0.54
N ASN A 107 11.68 10.04 0.59
CA ASN A 107 10.96 8.86 0.12
C ASN A 107 10.74 8.94 -1.40
N ALA A 108 11.34 8.00 -2.14
CA ALA A 108 11.31 7.98 -3.60
C ALA A 108 9.88 7.89 -4.17
N GLN A 109 9.00 7.10 -3.56
CA GLN A 109 7.63 6.92 -4.02
C GLN A 109 6.82 8.20 -3.85
N VAL A 110 6.97 8.89 -2.71
CA VAL A 110 6.32 10.19 -2.46
C VAL A 110 6.80 11.25 -3.44
N GLN A 111 8.10 11.29 -3.74
CA GLN A 111 8.64 12.24 -4.72
C GLN A 111 8.17 11.93 -6.14
N ALA A 112 8.09 10.66 -6.52
CA ALA A 112 7.53 10.26 -7.82
C ALA A 112 6.08 10.71 -7.99
N GLU A 113 5.24 10.55 -6.96
CA GLU A 113 3.85 11.02 -6.96
C GLU A 113 3.77 12.56 -7.07
N LYS A 114 4.63 13.29 -6.36
CA LYS A 114 4.70 14.75 -6.43
C LYS A 114 5.09 15.24 -7.83
N ILE A 115 6.07 14.59 -8.47
CA ILE A 115 6.49 14.92 -9.84
C ILE A 115 5.36 14.62 -10.83
N ALA A 116 4.73 13.44 -10.73
CA ALA A 116 3.61 13.06 -11.59
C ALA A 116 2.46 14.07 -11.48
N SER A 117 2.07 14.41 -10.26
CA SER A 117 1.02 15.41 -9.98
C SER A 117 1.37 16.81 -10.49
N ALA A 118 2.65 17.21 -10.46
CA ALA A 118 3.09 18.48 -11.04
C ALA A 118 2.98 18.47 -12.57
N MET A 119 3.34 17.37 -13.22
CA MET A 119 3.19 17.22 -14.68
C MET A 119 1.73 17.16 -15.11
N GLU A 120 0.86 16.49 -14.37
CA GLU A 120 -0.59 16.47 -14.58
C GLU A 120 -1.20 17.88 -14.53
N ARG A 121 -0.65 18.76 -13.70
CA ARG A 121 -1.04 20.17 -13.61
C ARG A 121 -0.43 21.06 -14.70
N GLY A 122 0.30 20.48 -15.66
CA GLY A 122 0.89 21.18 -16.81
C GLY A 122 2.32 21.69 -16.61
N TRP A 123 3.02 21.26 -15.57
CA TRP A 123 4.44 21.61 -15.42
C TRP A 123 5.28 20.86 -16.45
N TYR A 124 6.24 21.58 -17.03
CA TYR A 124 7.20 20.97 -17.93
C TYR A 124 8.11 19.98 -17.18
N TYR A 125 8.32 18.78 -17.74
CA TYR A 125 8.99 17.68 -17.06
C TYR A 125 10.39 18.01 -16.51
N ARG A 126 11.19 18.81 -17.25
CA ARG A 126 12.53 19.26 -16.79
C ARG A 126 12.43 20.13 -15.54
N ARG A 127 11.46 21.02 -15.47
CA ARG A 127 11.25 21.89 -14.31
C ARG A 127 10.77 21.08 -13.11
N ALA A 128 9.84 20.15 -13.32
CA ALA A 128 9.33 19.28 -12.26
C ALA A 128 10.46 18.40 -11.68
N GLY A 129 11.27 17.78 -12.52
CA GLY A 129 12.40 16.95 -12.12
C GLY A 129 13.51 17.75 -11.43
N ALA A 130 13.91 18.91 -11.97
CA ALA A 130 14.93 19.75 -11.36
C ALA A 130 14.51 20.27 -9.97
N SER A 131 13.26 20.71 -9.84
CA SER A 131 12.72 21.15 -8.54
C SER A 131 12.70 20.02 -7.51
N ALA A 132 12.29 18.81 -7.91
CA ALA A 132 12.32 17.64 -7.03
C ALA A 132 13.75 17.27 -6.61
N ALA A 133 14.70 17.27 -7.55
CA ALA A 133 16.10 16.99 -7.25
C ALA A 133 16.69 17.97 -6.23
N MET A 134 16.43 19.28 -6.41
CA MET A 134 16.88 20.31 -5.47
C MET A 134 16.29 20.07 -4.08
N ASN A 135 14.98 19.82 -3.96
CA ASN A 135 14.33 19.53 -2.68
C ASN A 135 14.90 18.30 -1.97
N ILE A 136 15.22 17.26 -2.73
CA ILE A 136 15.82 16.02 -2.21
C ILE A 136 17.24 16.28 -1.70
N MET A 137 18.04 17.06 -2.44
CA MET A 137 19.40 17.44 -2.03
C MET A 137 19.37 18.33 -0.79
N ASP A 138 18.47 19.29 -0.72
CA ASP A 138 18.31 20.18 0.44
C ASP A 138 17.87 19.42 1.70
N ALA A 139 17.13 18.31 1.51
CA ALA A 139 16.75 17.41 2.61
C ALA A 139 17.90 16.50 3.09
N GLY A 140 19.08 16.62 2.52
CA GLY A 140 20.30 15.92 2.95
C GLY A 140 20.61 14.64 2.17
N ALA A 141 20.04 14.42 1.01
CA ALA A 141 20.44 13.32 0.14
C ALA A 141 21.86 13.53 -0.39
N ARG A 142 22.59 12.42 -0.47
CA ARG A 142 23.96 12.43 -1.04
C ARG A 142 23.92 11.96 -2.50
N GLY A 143 23.90 12.90 -3.40
CA GLY A 143 24.07 12.69 -4.84
C GLY A 143 22.90 12.01 -5.53
#